data_b0a62e17b890d2235a1ce417d0f7ab7e
#
_entry.id   b0a62e17b890d2235a1ce417d0f7ab7e
#
_cell.length_a   1.000
_cell.length_b   1.000
_cell.length_c   1.000
_cell.angle_alpha   90.00
_cell.angle_beta   90.00
_cell.angle_gamma   90.00
#
_symmetry.space_group_name_H-M   'P 1'
#
loop_
_entity.id
_entity.type
_entity.pdbx_description
1 polymer ?
#
loop_
_entity_poly.entity_id
_entity_poly.type
_entity_poly.pdbx_seq_one_letter_code
_entity_poly.pdbx_strand_id
1 'polypeptide(L)' 'MYIREFYYNDDNRILYVEFSTDNDGDDSYRVLELTIEDVMYYSPNIIHENDMYKMEEDDVIELIDQYSTENELPEESIL' A
#
# COMPACT_ATOMS: atom_id res chain seq x y z
N MET A 1 -8.06 -0.01 9.50
CA MET A 1 -6.85 0.54 8.84
C MET A 1 -7.16 1.91 8.27
N TYR A 2 -6.25 2.84 8.42
CA TYR A 2 -6.36 4.20 7.93
C TYR A 2 -5.26 4.48 6.93
N ILE A 3 -5.61 4.80 5.68
CA ILE A 3 -4.66 5.16 4.64
C ILE A 3 -4.47 6.67 4.67
N ARG A 4 -3.24 7.12 4.92
CA ARG A 4 -2.91 8.54 4.98
C ARG A 4 -2.58 9.08 3.61
N GLU A 5 -1.78 8.34 2.84
CA GLU A 5 -1.36 8.73 1.51
C GLU A 5 -0.89 7.51 0.75
N PHE A 6 -1.10 7.51 -0.55
CA PHE A 6 -0.48 6.51 -1.41
C PHE A 6 -0.27 7.11 -2.79
N TYR A 7 0.80 6.67 -3.45
CA TYR A 7 1.05 7.07 -4.83
C TYR A 7 1.97 6.06 -5.51
N TYR A 8 1.84 5.96 -6.81
CA TYR A 8 2.71 5.14 -7.62
C TYR A 8 3.76 6.01 -8.30
N ASN A 9 5.03 5.69 -8.05
CA ASN A 9 6.15 6.38 -8.68
C ASN A 9 6.61 5.53 -9.88
N ASP A 10 6.35 6.00 -11.09
CA ASP A 10 6.64 5.24 -12.30
C ASP A 10 8.12 5.28 -12.69
N ASP A 11 8.90 6.19 -12.13
CA ASP A 11 10.35 6.24 -12.37
C ASP A 11 11.05 5.01 -11.81
N ASN A 12 10.68 4.58 -10.61
CA ASN A 12 11.24 3.38 -9.99
C ASN A 12 10.25 2.23 -9.90
N ARG A 13 9.02 2.41 -10.37
CA ARG A 13 7.96 1.41 -10.41
C ARG A 13 7.62 0.86 -9.03
N ILE A 14 7.52 1.75 -8.06
CA ILE A 14 7.18 1.41 -6.68
C ILE A 14 5.92 2.14 -6.25
N LEU A 15 5.02 1.39 -5.62
CA LEU A 15 3.85 1.95 -4.94
C LEU A 15 4.24 2.27 -3.50
N TYR A 16 4.08 3.52 -3.12
CA TYR A 16 4.32 3.99 -1.75
C TYR A 16 2.99 4.15 -1.04
N VAL A 17 2.88 3.57 0.14
CA VAL A 17 1.68 3.69 0.96
C VAL A 17 2.06 4.10 2.36
N GLU A 18 1.43 5.16 2.85
CA GLU A 18 1.58 5.61 4.23
C GLU A 18 0.25 5.35 4.94
N PHE A 19 0.27 4.51 5.97
CA PHE A 19 -0.96 4.04 6.60
C PHE A 19 -0.76 3.82 8.09
N SER A 20 -1.88 3.73 8.81
CA SER A 20 -1.90 3.35 10.21
C SER A 20 -2.77 2.13 10.39
N THR A 21 -2.37 1.24 11.27
CA THR A 21 -3.20 0.08 11.65
C THR A 21 -4.31 0.50 12.60
N ASP A 22 -4.16 1.64 13.27
CA ASP A 22 -5.22 2.23 14.09
C ASP A 22 -6.19 3.01 13.20
N ASN A 23 -7.43 3.14 13.67
CA ASN A 23 -8.46 3.80 12.87
C ASN A 23 -8.30 5.32 12.82
N ASP A 24 -7.64 5.92 13.79
CA ASP A 24 -7.48 7.37 13.84
C ASP A 24 -6.18 7.88 13.21
N GLY A 25 -5.12 7.06 13.22
CA GLY A 25 -3.87 7.38 12.53
C GLY A 25 -3.14 8.63 13.01
N ASP A 26 -3.42 9.09 14.23
CA ASP A 26 -2.95 10.41 14.67
C ASP A 26 -1.48 10.46 15.04
N ASP A 27 -0.98 9.46 15.74
CA ASP A 27 0.33 9.54 16.39
C ASP A 27 1.41 8.69 15.73
N SER A 28 1.04 7.73 14.92
CA SER A 28 2.00 6.83 14.28
C SER A 28 1.52 6.41 12.90
N TYR A 29 2.48 5.97 12.10
CA TYR A 29 2.18 5.51 10.75
C TYR A 29 3.23 4.50 10.32
N ARG A 30 2.91 3.74 9.28
CA ARG A 30 3.82 2.81 8.63
C ARG A 30 3.95 3.20 7.17
N VAL A 31 5.15 3.01 6.61
CA VAL A 31 5.39 3.26 5.18
C VAL A 31 5.72 1.93 4.53
N LEU A 32 4.92 1.54 3.56
CA LEU A 32 5.13 0.31 2.81
C LEU A 32 5.48 0.65 1.37
N GLU A 33 6.55 0.05 0.88
CA GLU A 33 6.99 0.21 -0.50
C GLU A 33 6.85 -1.15 -1.21
N LEU A 34 6.03 -1.19 -2.25
CA LEU A 34 5.77 -2.42 -3.00
C LEU A 34 6.17 -2.24 -4.44
N THR A 35 6.90 -3.21 -4.97
CA THR A 35 7.18 -3.24 -6.40
C THR A 35 5.89 -3.52 -7.17
N ILE A 36 5.87 -3.15 -8.45
CA ILE A 36 4.71 -3.42 -9.28
C ILE A 36 4.41 -4.93 -9.36
N GLU A 37 5.44 -5.74 -9.33
CA GLU A 37 5.28 -7.20 -9.34
C GLU A 37 4.55 -7.69 -8.09
N ASP A 38 4.91 -7.14 -6.93
CA ASP A 38 4.22 -7.49 -5.67
C ASP A 38 2.76 -7.04 -5.70
N VAL A 39 2.52 -5.84 -6.21
CA VAL A 39 1.15 -5.34 -6.31
C VAL A 39 0.30 -6.24 -7.20
N MET A 40 0.84 -6.63 -8.33
CA MET A 40 0.14 -7.53 -9.26
C MET A 40 -0.10 -8.91 -8.65
N TYR A 41 0.83 -9.38 -7.83
CA TYR A 41 0.71 -10.68 -7.18
C TYR A 41 -0.44 -10.70 -6.16
N TYR A 42 -0.55 -9.65 -5.34
CA TYR A 42 -1.55 -9.60 -4.26
C TYR A 42 -2.87 -8.96 -4.65
N SER A 43 -2.91 -8.26 -5.78
CA SER A 43 -4.08 -7.52 -6.23
C SER A 43 -4.48 -7.98 -7.63
N PRO A 44 -5.36 -8.98 -7.74
CA PRO A 44 -5.71 -9.57 -9.05
C PRO A 44 -6.30 -8.58 -10.05
N ASN A 45 -6.80 -7.45 -9.57
CA ASN A 45 -7.38 -6.43 -10.44
C ASN A 45 -6.33 -5.57 -11.15
N ILE A 46 -5.07 -5.68 -10.73
CA ILE A 46 -3.97 -4.93 -11.33
C ILE A 46 -3.28 -5.87 -12.33
N ILE A 47 -3.60 -5.70 -13.60
CA ILE A 47 -3.10 -6.55 -14.68
C ILE A 47 -2.00 -5.85 -15.46
N HIS A 48 -2.13 -4.52 -15.61
CA HIS A 48 -1.19 -3.68 -16.35
C HIS A 48 -0.74 -2.51 -15.50
N GLU A 49 0.41 -1.94 -15.86
CA GLU A 49 0.93 -0.77 -15.14
C GLU A 49 -0.08 0.38 -15.10
N ASN A 50 -0.84 0.58 -16.16
CA ASN A 50 -1.87 1.62 -16.17
C ASN A 50 -2.90 1.47 -15.06
N ASP A 51 -3.16 0.26 -14.61
CA ASP A 51 -4.10 0.02 -13.53
C ASP A 51 -3.62 0.62 -12.21
N MET A 52 -2.31 0.80 -12.07
CA MET A 52 -1.73 1.42 -10.87
C MET A 52 -2.23 2.85 -10.66
N TYR A 53 -2.52 3.57 -11.75
CA TYR A 53 -2.99 4.96 -11.67
C TYR A 53 -4.48 5.06 -11.35
N LYS A 54 -5.18 3.93 -11.38
CA LYS A 54 -6.62 3.86 -11.14
C LYS A 54 -6.96 3.32 -9.76
N MET A 55 -5.93 2.96 -8.98
CA MET A 55 -6.16 2.42 -7.63
C MET A 55 -6.82 3.46 -6.74
N GLU A 56 -7.80 3.00 -6.00
CA GLU A 56 -8.49 3.80 -5.00
C GLU A 56 -8.08 3.33 -3.60
N GLU A 57 -8.49 4.06 -2.58
CA GLU A 57 -8.15 3.74 -1.20
C GLU A 57 -8.57 2.31 -0.82
N ASP A 58 -9.76 1.90 -1.24
CA ASP A 58 -10.25 0.55 -0.96
C ASP A 58 -9.36 -0.53 -1.58
N ASP A 59 -8.84 -0.28 -2.76
CA ASP A 59 -7.92 -1.20 -3.43
C ASP A 59 -6.62 -1.34 -2.63
N VAL A 60 -6.13 -0.23 -2.09
CA VAL A 60 -4.90 -0.22 -1.31
C VAL A 60 -5.10 -0.97 0.01
N ILE A 61 -6.23 -0.77 0.68
CA ILE A 61 -6.56 -1.48 1.91
C ILE A 61 -6.58 -2.99 1.67
N GLU A 62 -7.25 -3.42 0.61
CA GLU A 62 -7.32 -4.84 0.26
C GLU A 62 -5.93 -5.39 -0.07
N LEU A 63 -5.13 -4.63 -0.80
CA LEU A 63 -3.77 -5.02 -1.14
C LEU A 63 -2.93 -5.25 0.12
N ILE A 64 -2.99 -4.34 1.08
CA ILE A 64 -2.23 -4.45 2.32
C ILE A 64 -2.71 -5.66 3.13
N ASP A 65 -4.01 -5.89 3.18
CA ASP A 65 -4.56 -7.07 3.85
C ASP A 65 -4.00 -8.35 3.26
N GLN A 66 -3.99 -8.48 1.95
CA GLN A 66 -3.47 -9.67 1.28
C GLN A 66 -1.96 -9.82 1.48
N TYR A 67 -1.24 -8.71 1.37
CA TYR A 67 0.21 -8.70 1.56
C TYR A 67 0.56 -9.18 2.98
N SER A 68 -0.17 -8.73 3.98
CA SER A 68 0.11 -9.05 5.38
C SER A 68 -0.15 -10.50 5.74
N THR A 69 -0.86 -11.26 4.90
CA THR A 69 -1.06 -12.69 5.15
C THR A 69 0.23 -13.50 4.99
N GLU A 70 1.19 -12.99 4.19
CA GLU A 70 2.43 -13.69 3.89
C GLU A 70 3.67 -12.92 4.30
N ASN A 71 3.53 -11.64 4.64
CA ASN A 71 4.67 -10.77 4.93
C ASN A 71 4.40 -9.94 6.18
N GLU A 72 5.46 -9.59 6.90
CA GLU A 72 5.34 -8.67 8.02
C GLU A 72 5.17 -7.24 7.50
N LEU A 73 4.34 -6.48 8.18
CA LEU A 73 4.21 -5.06 7.89
C LEU A 73 5.41 -4.31 8.47
N PRO A 74 5.79 -3.17 7.87
CA PRO A 74 6.90 -2.37 8.38
C PRO A 74 6.60 -1.83 9.78
N GLU A 75 7.66 -1.48 10.50
CA GLU A 75 7.53 -0.93 11.84
C GLU A 75 6.86 0.45 11.80
N GLU A 76 6.22 0.80 12.91
CA GLU A 76 5.62 2.11 13.05
C GLU A 76 6.68 3.20 13.18
N SER A 77 6.40 4.33 12.54
CA SER A 77 7.12 5.58 12.76
C SER A 77 6.22 6.50 13.57
N ILE A 78 6.82 7.30 14.45
CA ILE A 78 6.07 8.22 15.29
C ILE A 78 6.18 9.63 14.69
N LEU A 79 5.03 10.26 14.61
CA LEU A 79 4.96 11.63 14.10
C LEU A 79 5.52 12.67 15.08
#